data_e3843f983d8fbd64de9235b16f26e39e
#
_entry.id   e3843f983d8fbd64de9235b16f26e39e
#
_cell.length_a   1.000
_cell.length_b   1.000
_cell.length_c   1.000
_cell.angle_alpha   90.00
_cell.angle_beta   90.00
_cell.angle_gamma   90.00
#
_symmetry.space_group_name_H-M   'P 1'
#
loop_
_entity.id
_entity.type
_entity.pdbx_description
1 polymer ?
#
loop_
_entity_poly.entity_id
_entity_poly.type
_entity_poly.pdbx_seq_one_letter_code
_entity_poly.pdbx_strand_id
1 'polypeptide(L)'
;MPSEKPIGLSARQMIQKGMTITREKIIPMEFDENVYDIVEVNVEIKDLDPVFHDYKIVNLSDLYLGQWLTAEYLEGVIDIVNKQEPDMVALTGDYVSYVLDDVAFDLERCLSMIKVKDASLAVLGNHDHWNGAEEIRQILKNAGIIDISNDVYSISRDNGKRIARLHIAGVDSMKLKKEDINAVMLKIPEYDPAIMLAHEPDFADIAATTGRFALQISGHSHGGQFIIPGLNTTILRGSYSHKYPVGEYQVGDMVQYTSKGLGTNVFWLRINCAPEITIFKLKSPEVEAEIKNKEIENKNQTLSISHSKKTFPTRDDADNFLNIEDISEFIESKRNEIPDYIENKADHIKENINDLPEYLENKTDNIKNNINDLPEYLESKKEEIKDSLNMNSRKKRG
;
A
#
# COMPACT_ATOMS: atom_id res chain seq x y z
N MET A 1 -36.34 9.73 28.16
CA MET A 1 -35.05 9.26 27.68
C MET A 1 -35.18 7.78 27.36
N PRO A 2 -35.05 7.34 26.14
CA PRO A 2 -35.01 5.91 25.85
C PRO A 2 -33.62 5.42 26.30
N SER A 3 -33.61 4.37 27.12
CA SER A 3 -32.40 3.68 27.51
C SER A 3 -31.80 3.01 26.29
N GLU A 4 -30.67 3.49 25.79
CA GLU A 4 -29.88 2.77 24.82
C GLU A 4 -29.49 1.42 25.39
N LYS A 5 -29.99 0.36 24.76
CA LYS A 5 -29.50 -1.00 25.03
C LYS A 5 -28.08 -1.06 24.55
N PRO A 6 -27.11 -1.56 25.32
CA PRO A 6 -25.77 -1.78 24.84
C PRO A 6 -25.87 -2.69 23.61
N ILE A 7 -25.40 -2.18 22.47
CA ILE A 7 -25.35 -2.95 21.22
C ILE A 7 -24.30 -4.05 21.46
N GLY A 8 -24.78 -5.26 21.71
CA GLY A 8 -23.89 -6.41 21.86
C GLY A 8 -23.17 -6.69 20.53
N LEU A 9 -21.91 -7.11 20.63
CA LEU A 9 -21.13 -7.52 19.45
C LEU A 9 -21.89 -8.56 18.63
N SER A 10 -21.85 -8.44 17.32
CA SER A 10 -22.35 -9.48 16.43
C SER A 10 -21.55 -10.78 16.60
N ALA A 11 -22.12 -11.91 16.23
CA ALA A 11 -21.40 -13.19 16.27
C ALA A 11 -20.07 -13.14 15.52
N ARG A 12 -20.04 -12.44 14.37
CA ARG A 12 -18.83 -12.23 13.57
C ARG A 12 -17.77 -11.44 14.34
N GLN A 13 -18.16 -10.34 14.99
CA GLN A 13 -17.26 -9.52 15.81
C GLN A 13 -16.70 -10.30 17.01
N MET A 14 -17.53 -11.12 17.66
CA MET A 14 -17.07 -11.98 18.77
C MET A 14 -16.05 -13.02 18.33
N ILE A 15 -16.26 -13.63 17.17
CA ILE A 15 -15.31 -14.61 16.59
C ILE A 15 -13.99 -13.91 16.24
N GLN A 16 -14.04 -12.78 15.53
CA GLN A 16 -12.85 -12.03 15.16
C GLN A 16 -12.07 -11.57 16.38
N LYS A 17 -12.75 -11.00 17.38
CA LYS A 17 -12.11 -10.59 18.63
C LYS A 17 -11.48 -11.76 19.38
N GLY A 18 -12.13 -12.92 19.42
CA GLY A 18 -11.58 -14.14 20.01
C GLY A 18 -10.31 -14.60 19.31
N MET A 19 -10.28 -14.55 17.97
CA MET A 19 -9.10 -14.91 17.17
C MET A 19 -7.93 -13.94 17.43
N THR A 20 -8.17 -12.64 17.54
CA THR A 20 -7.15 -11.65 17.86
C THR A 20 -6.53 -11.87 19.24
N ILE A 21 -7.35 -12.03 20.28
CA ILE A 21 -6.88 -12.30 21.65
C ILE A 21 -6.04 -13.58 21.70
N THR A 22 -6.43 -14.60 20.95
CA THR A 22 -5.69 -15.85 20.87
C THR A 22 -4.33 -15.64 20.22
N ARG A 23 -4.26 -14.88 19.11
CA ARG A 23 -3.01 -14.53 18.43
C ARG A 23 -2.04 -13.79 19.35
N GLU A 24 -2.49 -12.74 20.02
CA GLU A 24 -1.66 -11.94 20.93
C GLU A 24 -1.04 -12.76 22.06
N LYS A 25 -1.72 -13.82 22.50
CA LYS A 25 -1.21 -14.74 23.53
C LYS A 25 -0.22 -15.76 22.99
N ILE A 26 -0.35 -16.16 21.72
CA ILE A 26 0.44 -17.25 21.12
C ILE A 26 1.66 -16.72 20.41
N ILE A 27 1.60 -15.53 19.79
CA ILE A 27 2.65 -14.97 18.96
C ILE A 27 2.92 -13.51 19.38
N PRO A 28 3.73 -13.28 20.41
CA PRO A 28 4.29 -11.96 20.63
C PRO A 28 5.21 -11.65 19.44
N MET A 29 4.79 -10.73 18.59
CA MET A 29 5.59 -10.29 17.44
C MET A 29 6.14 -8.90 17.75
N GLU A 30 7.46 -8.75 17.67
CA GLU A 30 8.10 -7.44 17.62
C GLU A 30 7.86 -6.82 16.23
N PHE A 31 7.83 -5.48 16.16
CA PHE A 31 7.72 -4.78 14.89
C PHE A 31 8.96 -5.03 14.04
N ASP A 32 8.75 -5.46 12.79
CA ASP A 32 9.81 -5.65 11.80
C ASP A 32 9.44 -4.89 10.52
N GLU A 33 10.22 -3.85 10.19
CA GLU A 33 9.99 -3.04 8.99
C GLU A 33 10.13 -3.85 7.69
N ASN A 34 10.93 -4.93 7.69
CA ASN A 34 11.15 -5.77 6.51
C ASN A 34 9.93 -6.63 6.13
N VAL A 35 8.90 -6.68 6.97
CA VAL A 35 7.63 -7.37 6.67
C VAL A 35 6.80 -6.57 5.65
N TYR A 36 7.05 -5.27 5.51
CA TYR A 36 6.27 -4.37 4.66
C TYR A 36 6.92 -4.18 3.29
N ASP A 37 6.14 -4.37 2.22
CA ASP A 37 6.55 -3.98 0.88
C ASP A 37 6.41 -2.45 0.74
N ILE A 38 7.52 -1.76 0.48
CA ILE A 38 7.51 -0.35 0.10
C ILE A 38 7.56 -0.29 -1.42
N VAL A 39 6.42 0.06 -2.05
CA VAL A 39 6.27 0.06 -3.50
C VAL A 39 6.27 1.48 -4.02
N GLU A 40 7.25 1.84 -4.85
CA GLU A 40 7.29 3.12 -5.55
C GLU A 40 6.62 3.01 -6.93
N VAL A 41 5.69 3.94 -7.21
CA VAL A 41 4.94 4.02 -8.46
C VAL A 41 5.14 5.42 -9.06
N ASN A 42 5.77 5.49 -10.24
CA ASN A 42 5.91 6.76 -10.97
C ASN A 42 4.69 6.91 -11.89
N VAL A 43 3.91 7.97 -11.68
CA VAL A 43 2.71 8.24 -12.47
C VAL A 43 2.91 9.52 -13.27
N GLU A 44 3.01 9.38 -14.60
CA GLU A 44 3.01 10.54 -15.48
C GLU A 44 1.58 11.08 -15.59
N ILE A 45 1.40 12.35 -15.21
CA ILE A 45 0.09 13.01 -15.21
C ILE A 45 0.11 14.08 -16.28
N LYS A 46 -0.77 13.93 -17.27
CA LYS A 46 -0.99 14.91 -18.32
C LYS A 46 -1.34 16.28 -17.70
N ASP A 47 -0.74 17.34 -18.24
CA ASP A 47 -0.95 18.72 -17.81
C ASP A 47 -0.54 19.02 -16.34
N LEU A 48 0.24 18.13 -15.71
CA LEU A 48 0.82 18.39 -14.40
C LEU A 48 1.83 19.53 -14.49
N ASP A 49 1.57 20.61 -13.74
CA ASP A 49 2.48 21.75 -13.67
C ASP A 49 3.84 21.29 -13.10
N PRO A 50 4.98 21.74 -13.68
CA PRO A 50 6.32 21.41 -13.21
C PRO A 50 6.58 21.58 -11.71
N VAL A 51 5.85 22.48 -11.04
CA VAL A 51 5.98 22.70 -9.59
C VAL A 51 5.54 21.50 -8.75
N PHE A 52 4.77 20.57 -9.34
CA PHE A 52 4.33 19.30 -8.75
C PHE A 52 5.14 18.11 -9.26
N HIS A 53 6.20 18.32 -10.04
CA HIS A 53 7.07 17.19 -10.44
C HIS A 53 7.71 16.57 -9.19
N ASP A 54 7.75 15.23 -9.13
CA ASP A 54 8.17 14.44 -7.96
C ASP A 54 7.31 14.67 -6.69
N TYR A 55 6.11 15.23 -6.83
CA TYR A 55 5.16 15.31 -5.72
C TYR A 55 4.89 13.92 -5.17
N LYS A 56 5.17 13.74 -3.89
CA LYS A 56 5.15 12.44 -3.24
C LYS A 56 3.87 12.23 -2.44
N ILE A 57 3.07 11.23 -2.85
CA ILE A 57 1.88 10.78 -2.14
C ILE A 57 2.19 9.42 -1.54
N VAL A 58 2.09 9.29 -0.21
CA VAL A 58 2.16 7.98 0.45
C VAL A 58 0.75 7.49 0.74
N ASN A 59 0.42 6.30 0.26
CA ASN A 59 -0.89 5.67 0.50
C ASN A 59 -0.80 4.61 1.59
N LEU A 60 -1.74 4.71 2.54
CA LEU A 60 -2.06 3.71 3.54
C LEU A 60 -3.51 3.28 3.38
N SER A 61 -3.77 1.99 3.32
CA SER A 61 -5.11 1.42 3.16
C SER A 61 -5.33 0.23 4.06
N ASP A 62 -6.57 -0.03 4.39
CA ASP A 62 -6.97 -1.27 5.06
C ASP A 62 -6.14 -1.53 6.32
N LEU A 63 -6.14 -0.57 7.24
CA LEU A 63 -5.37 -0.66 8.48
C LEU A 63 -5.88 -1.80 9.36
N TYR A 64 -7.20 -1.94 9.49
CA TYR A 64 -7.83 -2.96 10.35
C TYR A 64 -7.20 -3.00 11.73
N LEU A 65 -6.99 -1.82 12.33
CA LEU A 65 -6.42 -1.70 13.68
C LEU A 65 -7.23 -2.53 14.68
N GLY A 66 -6.53 -3.22 15.57
CA GLY A 66 -7.14 -4.07 16.61
C GLY A 66 -7.25 -5.55 16.24
N GLN A 67 -6.72 -5.96 15.08
CA GLN A 67 -6.64 -7.38 14.68
C GLN A 67 -5.18 -7.81 14.47
N TRP A 68 -4.69 -7.75 13.22
CA TRP A 68 -3.30 -8.02 12.90
C TRP A 68 -2.42 -6.82 13.23
N LEU A 69 -2.85 -5.64 12.84
CA LEU A 69 -2.17 -4.39 13.11
C LEU A 69 -2.49 -3.94 14.54
N THR A 70 -1.49 -3.91 15.40
CA THR A 70 -1.59 -3.34 16.74
C THR A 70 -1.19 -1.85 16.72
N ALA A 71 -1.37 -1.14 17.82
CA ALA A 71 -0.98 0.26 17.94
C ALA A 71 0.54 0.43 17.74
N GLU A 72 1.36 -0.44 18.33
CA GLU A 72 2.82 -0.40 18.18
C GLU A 72 3.25 -0.62 16.74
N TYR A 73 2.55 -1.48 16.01
CA TYR A 73 2.84 -1.73 14.60
C TYR A 73 2.43 -0.54 13.75
N LEU A 74 1.28 0.08 14.03
CA LEU A 74 0.86 1.28 13.32
C LEU A 74 1.82 2.44 13.56
N GLU A 75 2.35 2.61 14.78
CA GLU A 75 3.41 3.58 15.05
C GLU A 75 4.66 3.32 14.19
N GLY A 76 5.11 2.06 14.13
CA GLY A 76 6.25 1.67 13.30
C GLY A 76 6.00 1.94 11.81
N VAL A 77 4.79 1.66 11.31
CA VAL A 77 4.39 1.99 9.93
C VAL A 77 4.43 3.51 9.69
N ILE A 78 3.92 4.31 10.64
CA ILE A 78 3.93 5.77 10.54
C ILE A 78 5.37 6.31 10.57
N ASP A 79 6.25 5.69 11.33
CA ASP A 79 7.68 6.06 11.29
C ASP A 79 8.30 5.78 9.92
N ILE A 80 7.95 4.67 9.26
CA ILE A 80 8.36 4.40 7.88
C ILE A 80 7.81 5.48 6.94
N VAL A 81 6.53 5.82 7.06
CA VAL A 81 5.88 6.88 6.27
C VAL A 81 6.56 8.22 6.45
N ASN A 82 6.83 8.61 7.68
CA ASN A 82 7.48 9.89 8.00
C ASN A 82 8.93 9.97 7.47
N LYS A 83 9.66 8.84 7.45
CA LYS A 83 11.00 8.75 6.81
C LYS A 83 10.95 9.00 5.29
N GLN A 84 9.80 8.79 4.65
CA GLN A 84 9.62 9.09 3.22
C GLN A 84 9.47 10.59 2.94
N GLU A 85 9.24 11.43 3.95
CA GLU A 85 9.00 12.88 3.81
C GLU A 85 7.90 13.19 2.78
N PRO A 86 6.66 12.66 2.95
CA PRO A 86 5.60 12.82 1.99
C PRO A 86 5.15 14.28 1.85
N ASP A 87 4.78 14.67 0.63
CA ASP A 87 4.05 15.91 0.41
C ASP A 87 2.60 15.74 0.89
N MET A 88 2.01 14.57 0.66
CA MET A 88 0.65 14.21 1.08
C MET A 88 0.60 12.75 1.52
N VAL A 89 -0.26 12.45 2.51
CA VAL A 89 -0.66 11.08 2.84
C VAL A 89 -2.11 10.86 2.41
N ALA A 90 -2.37 9.80 1.66
CA ALA A 90 -3.70 9.34 1.27
C ALA A 90 -4.08 8.12 2.11
N LEU A 91 -5.23 8.18 2.79
CA LEU A 91 -5.78 7.08 3.55
C LEU A 91 -7.06 6.59 2.84
N THR A 92 -7.01 5.36 2.33
CA THR A 92 -8.08 4.86 1.45
C THR A 92 -9.04 3.89 2.14
N GLY A 93 -9.31 4.10 3.45
CA GLY A 93 -10.41 3.46 4.17
C GLY A 93 -10.07 2.17 4.91
N ASP A 94 -11.07 1.66 5.61
CA ASP A 94 -11.06 0.46 6.46
C ASP A 94 -10.03 0.55 7.60
N TYR A 95 -10.25 1.55 8.50
CA TYR A 95 -9.34 1.87 9.59
C TYR A 95 -9.39 0.89 10.75
N VAL A 96 -10.56 0.31 11.04
CA VAL A 96 -10.82 -0.50 12.23
C VAL A 96 -11.32 -1.89 11.87
N SER A 97 -10.84 -2.90 12.57
CA SER A 97 -11.23 -4.29 12.34
C SER A 97 -12.71 -4.56 12.63
N TYR A 98 -13.15 -4.41 13.90
CA TYR A 98 -14.50 -4.85 14.31
C TYR A 98 -15.07 -4.16 15.54
N VAL A 99 -14.28 -3.51 16.36
CA VAL A 99 -14.76 -2.77 17.56
C VAL A 99 -13.99 -1.47 17.69
N LEU A 100 -14.64 -0.36 17.36
CA LEU A 100 -14.03 0.97 17.39
C LEU A 100 -13.62 1.36 18.83
N ASP A 101 -14.48 1.14 19.82
CA ASP A 101 -14.25 1.55 21.20
C ASP A 101 -12.95 0.98 21.78
N ASP A 102 -12.54 -0.22 21.33
CA ASP A 102 -11.33 -0.88 21.82
C ASP A 102 -10.04 -0.22 21.31
N VAL A 103 -10.10 0.52 20.18
CA VAL A 103 -8.93 1.05 19.47
C VAL A 103 -9.02 2.53 19.09
N ALA A 104 -10.12 3.21 19.43
CA ALA A 104 -10.38 4.60 19.05
C ALA A 104 -9.25 5.54 19.47
N PHE A 105 -8.81 5.42 20.74
CA PHE A 105 -7.72 6.23 21.28
C PHE A 105 -6.39 5.97 20.55
N ASP A 106 -6.07 4.70 20.33
CA ASP A 106 -4.83 4.33 19.64
C ASP A 106 -4.83 4.75 18.18
N LEU A 107 -5.98 4.62 17.48
CA LEU A 107 -6.13 5.09 16.11
C LEU A 107 -5.87 6.60 16.00
N GLU A 108 -6.53 7.40 16.85
CA GLU A 108 -6.35 8.85 16.89
C GLU A 108 -4.90 9.22 17.20
N ARG A 109 -4.33 8.63 18.23
CA ARG A 109 -2.96 8.87 18.68
C ARG A 109 -1.95 8.55 17.60
N CYS A 110 -2.02 7.37 17.00
CA CYS A 110 -1.09 6.95 15.96
C CYS A 110 -1.21 7.82 14.72
N LEU A 111 -2.42 8.04 14.21
CA LEU A 111 -2.64 8.85 13.01
C LEU A 111 -2.20 10.31 13.19
N SER A 112 -2.29 10.86 14.42
CA SER A 112 -1.80 12.21 14.72
C SER A 112 -0.26 12.36 14.63
N MET A 113 0.49 11.25 14.57
CA MET A 113 1.94 11.24 14.39
C MET A 113 2.38 11.40 12.92
N ILE A 114 1.46 11.35 11.97
CA ILE A 114 1.75 11.51 10.54
C ILE A 114 2.26 12.94 10.28
N LYS A 115 3.39 13.04 9.57
CA LYS A 115 4.01 14.30 9.17
C LYS A 115 3.95 14.45 7.66
N VAL A 116 3.33 15.52 7.20
CA VAL A 116 3.19 15.86 5.78
C VAL A 116 3.55 17.31 5.52
N LYS A 117 3.88 17.64 4.28
CA LYS A 117 4.14 19.03 3.90
C LYS A 117 2.84 19.80 3.61
N ASP A 118 1.86 19.15 2.94
CA ASP A 118 0.61 19.80 2.52
C ASP A 118 -0.60 19.28 3.32
N ALA A 119 -1.02 18.01 3.14
CA ALA A 119 -2.21 17.48 3.78
C ALA A 119 -2.21 15.97 3.96
N SER A 120 -2.91 15.48 4.98
CA SER A 120 -3.36 14.10 5.09
C SER A 120 -4.84 14.04 4.72
N LEU A 121 -5.18 13.25 3.69
CA LEU A 121 -6.53 13.14 3.15
C LEU A 121 -7.05 11.72 3.29
N ALA A 122 -8.33 11.57 3.58
CA ALA A 122 -8.95 10.28 3.84
C ALA A 122 -10.26 10.11 3.09
N VAL A 123 -10.58 8.87 2.74
CA VAL A 123 -11.94 8.42 2.41
C VAL A 123 -12.32 7.25 3.29
N LEU A 124 -13.61 7.00 3.45
CA LEU A 124 -14.09 5.86 4.24
C LEU A 124 -14.23 4.60 3.38
N GLY A 125 -13.94 3.45 4.00
CA GLY A 125 -14.26 2.14 3.48
C GLY A 125 -15.56 1.57 4.04
N ASN A 126 -15.92 0.37 3.61
CA ASN A 126 -17.16 -0.25 4.04
C ASN A 126 -17.14 -0.70 5.50
N HIS A 127 -15.98 -1.07 6.06
CA HIS A 127 -15.86 -1.44 7.47
C HIS A 127 -16.01 -0.23 8.38
N ASP A 128 -15.60 0.94 7.96
CA ASP A 128 -15.74 2.17 8.73
C ASP A 128 -17.22 2.49 9.00
N HIS A 129 -18.07 2.29 8.01
CA HIS A 129 -19.53 2.44 8.20
C HIS A 129 -20.14 1.39 9.13
N TRP A 130 -19.59 0.18 9.15
CA TRP A 130 -20.07 -0.88 10.06
C TRP A 130 -19.62 -0.69 11.50
N ASN A 131 -18.53 0.06 11.69
CA ASN A 131 -17.93 0.31 13.00
C ASN A 131 -18.29 1.68 13.59
N GLY A 132 -18.87 2.59 12.82
CA GLY A 132 -19.26 3.93 13.28
C GLY A 132 -18.59 5.03 12.46
N ALA A 133 -19.16 5.34 11.27
CA ALA A 133 -18.55 6.28 10.34
C ALA A 133 -18.37 7.68 10.93
N GLU A 134 -19.32 8.19 11.72
CA GLU A 134 -19.23 9.54 12.28
C GLU A 134 -18.17 9.63 13.36
N GLU A 135 -18.05 8.60 14.19
CA GLU A 135 -17.01 8.48 15.21
C GLU A 135 -15.62 8.39 14.57
N ILE A 136 -15.48 7.63 13.47
CA ILE A 136 -14.23 7.54 12.70
C ILE A 136 -13.89 8.88 12.06
N ARG A 137 -14.86 9.59 11.46
CA ARG A 137 -14.65 10.96 10.94
C ARG A 137 -14.16 11.92 12.04
N GLN A 138 -14.71 11.79 13.23
CA GLN A 138 -14.26 12.62 14.34
C GLN A 138 -12.82 12.30 14.77
N ILE A 139 -12.45 11.02 14.78
CA ILE A 139 -11.07 10.56 15.08
C ILE A 139 -10.11 11.10 14.00
N LEU A 140 -10.43 10.94 12.72
CA LEU A 140 -9.63 11.47 11.61
C LEU A 140 -9.42 12.98 11.76
N LYS A 141 -10.51 13.72 12.03
CA LYS A 141 -10.45 15.17 12.25
C LYS A 141 -9.57 15.55 13.44
N ASN A 142 -9.68 14.85 14.56
CA ASN A 142 -8.86 15.09 15.74
C ASN A 142 -7.38 14.82 15.46
N ALA A 143 -7.09 13.82 14.63
CA ALA A 143 -5.74 13.49 14.18
C ALA A 143 -5.20 14.46 13.11
N GLY A 144 -5.96 15.47 12.69
CA GLY A 144 -5.55 16.44 11.67
C GLY A 144 -5.70 15.92 10.24
N ILE A 145 -6.48 14.87 10.03
CA ILE A 145 -6.75 14.27 8.72
C ILE A 145 -8.10 14.77 8.19
N ILE A 146 -8.13 15.15 6.92
CA ILE A 146 -9.32 15.70 6.27
C ILE A 146 -10.06 14.56 5.56
N ASP A 147 -11.29 14.26 5.99
CA ASP A 147 -12.18 13.38 5.26
C ASP A 147 -12.70 14.10 4.01
N ILE A 148 -12.45 13.51 2.84
CA ILE A 148 -12.91 13.99 1.54
C ILE A 148 -13.89 13.02 0.88
N SER A 149 -14.60 12.20 1.66
CA SER A 149 -15.65 11.32 1.13
C SER A 149 -16.75 12.13 0.45
N ASN A 150 -16.92 11.97 -0.87
CA ASN A 150 -17.79 12.79 -1.75
C ASN A 150 -17.46 14.28 -1.75
N ASP A 151 -16.16 14.58 -1.65
CA ASP A 151 -15.65 15.94 -1.62
C ASP A 151 -14.34 16.10 -2.43
N VAL A 152 -13.84 17.34 -2.50
CA VAL A 152 -12.64 17.71 -3.23
C VAL A 152 -11.75 18.59 -2.38
N TYR A 153 -10.46 18.27 -2.32
CA TYR A 153 -9.41 19.08 -1.75
C TYR A 153 -8.46 19.59 -2.84
N SER A 154 -8.03 20.84 -2.76
CA SER A 154 -7.14 21.43 -3.77
C SER A 154 -5.84 21.88 -3.13
N ILE A 155 -4.72 21.33 -3.60
CA ILE A 155 -3.38 21.75 -3.23
C ILE A 155 -2.93 22.83 -4.22
N SER A 156 -2.43 23.95 -3.71
CA SER A 156 -2.05 25.11 -4.52
C SER A 156 -0.58 25.44 -4.31
N ARG A 157 0.15 25.68 -5.41
CA ARG A 157 1.54 26.14 -5.39
C ARG A 157 1.75 27.27 -6.38
N ASP A 158 2.51 28.28 -6.00
CA ASP A 158 2.93 29.33 -6.92
C ASP A 158 4.12 28.87 -7.74
N ASN A 159 3.97 28.84 -9.07
CA ASN A 159 5.06 28.50 -9.99
C ASN A 159 5.80 29.74 -10.54
N GLY A 160 5.56 30.91 -9.98
CA GLY A 160 6.13 32.20 -10.40
C GLY A 160 5.42 32.85 -11.60
N LYS A 161 4.46 32.15 -12.24
CA LYS A 161 3.64 32.67 -13.37
C LYS A 161 2.16 32.63 -13.05
N ARG A 162 1.70 31.59 -12.32
CA ARG A 162 0.32 31.37 -11.90
C ARG A 162 0.27 30.53 -10.63
N ILE A 163 -0.87 30.51 -9.98
CA ILE A 163 -1.16 29.51 -8.97
C ILE A 163 -1.56 28.21 -9.67
N ALA A 164 -0.65 27.24 -9.66
CA ALA A 164 -0.91 25.88 -10.13
C ALA A 164 -1.66 25.09 -9.06
N ARG A 165 -2.51 24.16 -9.46
CA ARG A 165 -3.29 23.32 -8.55
C ARG A 165 -3.20 21.86 -8.90
N LEU A 166 -3.31 21.02 -7.85
CA LEU A 166 -3.53 19.59 -7.95
C LEU A 166 -4.78 19.29 -7.12
N HIS A 167 -5.81 18.73 -7.76
CA HIS A 167 -7.06 18.40 -7.10
C HIS A 167 -7.07 16.95 -6.64
N ILE A 168 -7.46 16.72 -5.40
CA ILE A 168 -7.66 15.38 -4.85
C ILE A 168 -9.14 15.26 -4.54
N ALA A 169 -9.81 14.39 -5.25
CA ALA A 169 -11.22 14.06 -5.05
C ALA A 169 -11.34 12.75 -4.28
N GLY A 170 -12.36 12.60 -3.49
CA GLY A 170 -12.68 11.36 -2.82
C GLY A 170 -14.13 10.97 -3.02
N VAL A 171 -14.40 9.66 -3.00
CA VAL A 171 -15.76 9.13 -2.91
C VAL A 171 -15.90 8.25 -1.68
N ASP A 172 -17.12 8.18 -1.15
CA ASP A 172 -17.50 7.27 -0.08
C ASP A 172 -17.66 5.84 -0.63
N SER A 173 -17.90 4.84 0.22
CA SER A 173 -17.92 3.42 -0.14
C SER A 173 -18.96 3.09 -1.23
N MET A 174 -18.47 2.60 -2.36
CA MET A 174 -19.27 2.05 -3.46
C MET A 174 -20.02 0.78 -3.03
N LYS A 175 -19.39 -0.06 -2.23
CA LYS A 175 -20.01 -1.30 -1.73
C LYS A 175 -21.27 -1.04 -0.92
N LEU A 176 -21.34 0.09 -0.27
CA LEU A 176 -22.50 0.52 0.51
C LEU A 176 -23.41 1.50 -0.26
N LYS A 177 -23.11 1.79 -1.52
CA LYS A 177 -23.84 2.73 -2.38
C LYS A 177 -23.93 4.13 -1.75
N LYS A 178 -22.81 4.58 -1.22
CA LYS A 178 -22.64 5.89 -0.60
C LYS A 178 -21.80 6.83 -1.44
N GLU A 179 -21.17 6.31 -2.49
CA GLU A 179 -20.43 7.08 -3.47
C GLU A 179 -21.35 8.07 -4.21
N ASP A 180 -20.89 9.30 -4.34
CA ASP A 180 -21.58 10.34 -5.10
C ASP A 180 -20.60 11.06 -6.03
N ILE A 181 -20.38 10.47 -7.20
CA ILE A 181 -19.54 11.08 -8.24
C ILE A 181 -20.11 12.41 -8.73
N ASN A 182 -21.45 12.59 -8.72
CA ASN A 182 -22.04 13.84 -9.16
C ASN A 182 -21.72 14.98 -8.19
N ALA A 183 -21.77 14.72 -6.87
CA ALA A 183 -21.34 15.70 -5.87
C ALA A 183 -19.88 16.10 -6.05
N VAL A 184 -19.00 15.15 -6.35
CA VAL A 184 -17.59 15.42 -6.66
C VAL A 184 -17.46 16.24 -7.94
N MET A 185 -18.14 15.88 -9.02
CA MET A 185 -18.05 16.58 -10.30
C MET A 185 -18.62 18.00 -10.27
N LEU A 186 -19.54 18.30 -9.34
CA LEU A 186 -20.03 19.64 -9.11
C LEU A 186 -19.03 20.53 -8.36
N LYS A 187 -18.14 19.93 -7.56
CA LYS A 187 -17.17 20.65 -6.72
C LYS A 187 -15.80 20.77 -7.36
N ILE A 188 -15.41 19.78 -8.19
CA ILE A 188 -14.07 19.73 -8.77
C ILE A 188 -13.91 20.81 -9.84
N PRO A 189 -12.86 21.66 -9.77
CA PRO A 189 -12.60 22.65 -10.82
C PRO A 189 -12.35 21.99 -12.17
N GLU A 190 -12.73 22.68 -13.25
CA GLU A 190 -12.63 22.17 -14.61
C GLU A 190 -11.17 21.97 -15.08
N TYR A 191 -10.29 22.82 -14.60
CA TYR A 191 -8.88 22.85 -15.01
C TYR A 191 -7.96 22.31 -13.92
N ASP A 192 -6.70 22.11 -14.30
CA ASP A 192 -5.64 21.48 -13.51
C ASP A 192 -5.89 20.00 -13.21
N PRO A 193 -4.84 19.17 -13.02
CA PRO A 193 -4.94 17.73 -12.84
C PRO A 193 -5.72 17.30 -11.60
N ALA A 194 -6.34 16.13 -11.67
CA ALA A 194 -7.07 15.57 -10.55
C ALA A 194 -6.77 14.08 -10.31
N ILE A 195 -6.75 13.69 -9.04
CA ILE A 195 -6.57 12.33 -8.55
C ILE A 195 -7.82 11.94 -7.77
N MET A 196 -8.26 10.69 -7.91
CA MET A 196 -9.39 10.10 -7.19
C MET A 196 -8.90 9.21 -6.06
N LEU A 197 -9.45 9.36 -4.87
CA LEU A 197 -9.36 8.38 -3.78
C LEU A 197 -10.70 7.63 -3.69
N ALA A 198 -10.64 6.31 -3.80
CA ALA A 198 -11.81 5.45 -3.66
C ALA A 198 -11.40 4.16 -2.96
N HIS A 199 -12.12 3.76 -1.92
CA HIS A 199 -11.78 2.52 -1.21
C HIS A 199 -11.87 1.31 -2.14
N GLU A 200 -12.99 1.16 -2.85
CA GLU A 200 -13.22 0.04 -3.76
C GLU A 200 -12.64 0.31 -5.15
N PRO A 201 -11.73 -0.55 -5.66
CA PRO A 201 -11.02 -0.29 -6.91
C PRO A 201 -11.88 -0.37 -8.17
N ASP A 202 -12.97 -1.15 -8.16
CA ASP A 202 -13.85 -1.25 -9.33
C ASP A 202 -14.62 0.06 -9.60
N PHE A 203 -14.56 1.06 -8.69
CA PHE A 203 -15.03 2.42 -8.94
C PHE A 203 -14.31 3.09 -10.11
N ALA A 204 -13.12 2.60 -10.47
CA ALA A 204 -12.34 3.09 -11.60
C ALA A 204 -13.13 3.09 -12.93
N ASP A 205 -14.04 2.14 -13.12
CA ASP A 205 -14.92 2.13 -14.30
C ASP A 205 -15.78 3.39 -14.39
N ILE A 206 -16.27 3.87 -13.25
CA ILE A 206 -17.11 5.08 -13.18
C ILE A 206 -16.21 6.33 -13.29
N ALA A 207 -15.14 6.39 -12.51
CA ALA A 207 -14.24 7.53 -12.50
C ALA A 207 -13.64 7.81 -13.90
N ALA A 208 -13.20 6.77 -14.61
CA ALA A 208 -12.62 6.89 -15.93
C ALA A 208 -13.61 7.45 -16.97
N THR A 209 -14.91 7.14 -16.86
CA THR A 209 -15.93 7.68 -17.80
C THR A 209 -16.07 9.21 -17.72
N THR A 210 -15.66 9.82 -16.63
CA THR A 210 -15.71 11.28 -16.48
C THR A 210 -14.62 11.99 -17.29
N GLY A 211 -13.54 11.29 -17.66
CA GLY A 211 -12.36 11.85 -18.31
C GLY A 211 -11.61 12.88 -17.45
N ARG A 212 -11.92 12.97 -16.15
CA ARG A 212 -11.41 14.04 -15.28
C ARG A 212 -10.20 13.65 -14.46
N PHE A 213 -10.03 12.37 -14.16
CA PHE A 213 -9.02 11.88 -13.25
C PHE A 213 -7.86 11.23 -14.00
N ALA A 214 -6.63 11.51 -13.58
CA ALA A 214 -5.42 10.91 -14.12
C ALA A 214 -5.01 9.64 -13.38
N LEU A 215 -5.34 9.56 -12.08
CA LEU A 215 -5.01 8.46 -11.18
C LEU A 215 -6.19 8.20 -10.25
N GLN A 216 -6.51 6.93 -10.00
CA GLN A 216 -7.30 6.51 -8.86
C GLN A 216 -6.47 5.63 -7.93
N ILE A 217 -6.51 5.91 -6.63
CA ILE A 217 -5.82 5.16 -5.57
C ILE A 217 -6.86 4.42 -4.74
N SER A 218 -6.70 3.11 -4.57
CA SER A 218 -7.67 2.22 -3.91
C SER A 218 -7.02 1.18 -3.01
N GLY A 219 -7.84 0.57 -2.14
CA GLY A 219 -7.51 -0.58 -1.30
C GLY A 219 -8.50 -1.73 -1.45
N HIS A 220 -9.14 -2.12 -0.33
CA HIS A 220 -10.27 -3.06 -0.25
C HIS A 220 -9.98 -4.53 -0.58
N SER A 221 -9.10 -4.81 -1.53
CA SER A 221 -8.85 -6.15 -2.05
C SER A 221 -7.96 -7.01 -1.17
N HIS A 222 -7.13 -6.37 -0.33
CA HIS A 222 -6.01 -6.97 0.41
C HIS A 222 -5.05 -7.80 -0.47
N GLY A 223 -5.05 -7.59 -1.81
CA GLY A 223 -4.35 -8.46 -2.74
C GLY A 223 -4.86 -9.92 -2.72
N GLY A 224 -6.00 -10.18 -2.03
CA GLY A 224 -6.56 -11.49 -1.76
C GLY A 224 -5.94 -12.19 -0.55
N GLN A 225 -5.04 -11.59 0.20
CA GLN A 225 -4.29 -12.07 1.38
C GLN A 225 -3.50 -13.38 1.18
N PHE A 226 -4.01 -14.30 0.35
CA PHE A 226 -3.41 -15.61 0.08
C PHE A 226 -3.11 -15.75 -1.41
N ILE A 227 -1.84 -15.71 -1.77
CA ILE A 227 -1.37 -15.96 -3.15
C ILE A 227 -0.71 -17.33 -3.18
N ILE A 228 -1.46 -18.35 -3.57
CA ILE A 228 -0.97 -19.72 -3.67
C ILE A 228 -0.84 -20.06 -5.16
N PRO A 229 0.39 -20.36 -5.66
CA PRO A 229 0.58 -20.72 -7.06
C PRO A 229 -0.31 -21.89 -7.49
N GLY A 230 -1.03 -21.72 -8.59
CA GLY A 230 -1.95 -22.72 -9.13
C GLY A 230 -3.34 -22.76 -8.48
N LEU A 231 -3.60 -21.97 -7.42
CA LEU A 231 -4.92 -21.85 -6.82
C LEU A 231 -5.52 -20.48 -7.13
N ASN A 232 -6.77 -20.47 -7.62
CA ASN A 232 -7.48 -19.20 -7.81
C ASN A 232 -8.02 -18.68 -6.47
N THR A 233 -7.34 -17.70 -5.87
CA THR A 233 -7.70 -17.09 -4.58
C THR A 233 -8.66 -15.92 -4.70
N THR A 234 -9.28 -15.72 -5.85
CA THR A 234 -10.23 -14.62 -6.14
C THR A 234 -11.39 -14.57 -5.13
N ILE A 235 -11.75 -15.71 -4.53
CA ILE A 235 -12.86 -15.85 -3.57
C ILE A 235 -12.61 -15.02 -2.29
N LEU A 236 -11.36 -14.76 -1.91
CA LEU A 236 -11.00 -14.02 -0.71
C LEU A 236 -10.99 -12.51 -0.93
N ARG A 237 -11.09 -12.07 -2.19
CA ARG A 237 -11.23 -10.66 -2.54
C ARG A 237 -12.68 -10.22 -2.30
N GLY A 238 -12.85 -9.05 -1.72
CA GLY A 238 -14.18 -8.46 -1.53
C GLY A 238 -14.91 -8.21 -2.84
N SER A 239 -16.23 -8.09 -2.83
CA SER A 239 -16.98 -7.57 -3.97
C SER A 239 -16.49 -6.15 -4.32
N TYR A 240 -16.53 -5.78 -5.61
CA TYR A 240 -16.01 -4.51 -6.15
C TYR A 240 -14.46 -4.39 -6.14
N SER A 241 -13.76 -5.54 -6.15
CA SER A 241 -12.31 -5.62 -6.32
C SER A 241 -11.89 -6.76 -7.26
N HIS A 242 -12.80 -7.19 -8.14
CA HIS A 242 -12.55 -8.34 -9.02
C HIS A 242 -11.82 -7.93 -10.30
N LYS A 243 -12.08 -6.72 -10.82
CA LYS A 243 -11.47 -6.24 -12.04
C LYS A 243 -10.03 -5.77 -11.80
N TYR A 244 -9.81 -5.05 -10.72
CA TYR A 244 -8.54 -4.39 -10.40
C TYR A 244 -8.02 -4.83 -9.02
N PRO A 245 -7.67 -6.11 -8.86
CA PRO A 245 -7.44 -6.70 -7.54
C PRO A 245 -6.17 -6.23 -6.84
N VAL A 246 -5.09 -5.89 -7.54
CA VAL A 246 -3.81 -5.47 -6.94
C VAL A 246 -2.86 -4.88 -7.97
N GLY A 247 -2.16 -3.80 -7.62
CA GLY A 247 -1.20 -3.14 -8.48
C GLY A 247 -1.83 -2.19 -9.49
N GLU A 248 -1.12 -1.93 -10.57
CA GLU A 248 -1.44 -0.91 -11.57
C GLU A 248 -2.25 -1.44 -12.74
N TYR A 249 -3.22 -0.67 -13.18
CA TYR A 249 -4.07 -0.93 -14.35
C TYR A 249 -4.30 0.34 -15.13
N GLN A 250 -4.40 0.23 -16.46
CA GLN A 250 -4.85 1.32 -17.32
C GLN A 250 -6.37 1.20 -17.55
N VAL A 251 -7.12 2.24 -17.18
CA VAL A 251 -8.59 2.29 -17.33
C VAL A 251 -8.95 3.55 -18.12
N GLY A 252 -9.13 3.40 -19.44
CA GLY A 252 -9.18 4.56 -20.34
C GLY A 252 -7.86 5.35 -20.28
N ASP A 253 -7.97 6.66 -20.05
CA ASP A 253 -6.79 7.53 -19.89
C ASP A 253 -6.32 7.64 -18.41
N MET A 254 -6.99 6.97 -17.49
CA MET A 254 -6.70 6.99 -16.05
C MET A 254 -5.90 5.77 -15.61
N VAL A 255 -4.91 5.97 -14.76
CA VAL A 255 -4.25 4.88 -14.03
C VAL A 255 -5.09 4.52 -12.81
N GLN A 256 -5.38 3.23 -12.62
CA GLN A 256 -5.94 2.68 -11.39
C GLN A 256 -4.84 1.93 -10.64
N TYR A 257 -4.65 2.22 -9.36
CA TYR A 257 -3.76 1.46 -8.50
C TYR A 257 -4.50 0.91 -7.28
N THR A 258 -4.32 -0.38 -7.02
CA THR A 258 -4.92 -1.06 -5.86
C THR A 258 -3.82 -1.55 -4.93
N SER A 259 -3.76 -0.97 -3.73
CA SER A 259 -2.84 -1.40 -2.66
C SER A 259 -3.27 -2.75 -2.06
N LYS A 260 -2.28 -3.53 -1.60
CA LYS A 260 -2.54 -4.75 -0.81
C LYS A 260 -2.99 -4.44 0.62
N GLY A 261 -2.92 -3.18 1.04
CA GLY A 261 -3.27 -2.74 2.38
C GLY A 261 -2.32 -3.25 3.47
N LEU A 262 -2.51 -2.79 4.68
CA LEU A 262 -1.61 -3.05 5.83
C LEU A 262 -2.13 -4.17 6.75
N GLY A 263 -3.40 -4.13 7.12
CA GLY A 263 -4.01 -5.10 8.01
C GLY A 263 -4.47 -6.38 7.34
N THR A 264 -5.33 -7.10 8.01
CA THR A 264 -5.93 -8.34 7.49
C THR A 264 -7.45 -8.31 7.67
N ASN A 265 -8.17 -8.92 6.74
CA ASN A 265 -9.60 -9.13 6.85
C ASN A 265 -9.86 -10.61 7.15
N VAL A 266 -10.88 -10.97 7.90
CA VAL A 266 -11.34 -12.33 8.25
C VAL A 266 -10.28 -13.21 8.92
N PHE A 267 -9.13 -13.41 8.28
CA PHE A 267 -8.02 -14.21 8.80
C PHE A 267 -6.82 -13.31 9.11
N TRP A 268 -6.13 -13.56 10.21
CA TRP A 268 -4.93 -12.83 10.66
C TRP A 268 -3.64 -13.29 9.97
N LEU A 269 -3.75 -13.86 8.77
CA LEU A 269 -2.64 -14.44 8.01
C LEU A 269 -2.58 -13.86 6.60
N ARG A 270 -1.37 -13.54 6.15
CA ARG A 270 -1.04 -13.24 4.75
C ARG A 270 -0.06 -14.28 4.24
N ILE A 271 -0.27 -14.85 3.04
CA ILE A 271 0.63 -15.82 2.39
C ILE A 271 1.04 -15.28 1.03
N ASN A 272 2.35 -15.08 0.81
CA ASN A 272 2.93 -14.48 -0.40
C ASN A 272 2.26 -13.14 -0.80
N CYS A 273 1.75 -12.40 0.18
CA CYS A 273 1.05 -11.15 0.02
C CYS A 273 1.41 -10.23 1.20
N ALA A 274 2.63 -9.71 1.20
CA ALA A 274 3.10 -8.81 2.23
C ALA A 274 2.21 -7.56 2.34
N PRO A 275 2.05 -6.96 3.53
CA PRO A 275 1.40 -5.67 3.68
C PRO A 275 2.18 -4.59 2.92
N GLU A 276 1.48 -3.59 2.39
CA GLU A 276 2.05 -2.64 1.44
C GLU A 276 1.89 -1.19 1.88
N ILE A 277 2.99 -0.44 1.77
CA ILE A 277 3.02 1.03 1.81
C ILE A 277 3.34 1.48 0.38
N THR A 278 2.41 2.19 -0.28
CA THR A 278 2.61 2.62 -1.66
C THR A 278 3.05 4.08 -1.70
N ILE A 279 4.08 4.39 -2.49
CA ILE A 279 4.62 5.73 -2.70
C ILE A 279 4.43 6.13 -4.14
N PHE A 280 3.52 7.06 -4.42
CA PHE A 280 3.35 7.63 -5.75
C PHE A 280 4.26 8.85 -5.90
N LYS A 281 5.00 8.90 -7.02
CA LYS A 281 5.74 10.07 -7.47
C LYS A 281 5.09 10.60 -8.74
N LEU A 282 4.52 11.78 -8.67
CA LEU A 282 3.85 12.38 -9.82
C LEU A 282 4.89 12.95 -10.78
N LYS A 283 4.76 12.64 -12.06
CA LYS A 283 5.70 13.07 -13.10
C LYS A 283 5.04 14.05 -14.05
N SER A 284 5.66 15.22 -14.20
CA SER A 284 5.28 16.21 -15.22
C SER A 284 5.90 15.84 -16.56
N PRO A 285 5.10 15.68 -17.65
CA PRO A 285 5.63 15.36 -18.97
C PRO A 285 6.63 16.40 -19.49
N GLU A 286 6.44 17.68 -19.14
CA GLU A 286 7.35 18.77 -19.52
C GLU A 286 8.75 18.55 -18.92
N VAL A 287 8.83 18.26 -17.63
CA VAL A 287 10.10 17.99 -16.92
C VAL A 287 10.75 16.71 -17.41
N GLU A 288 9.96 15.63 -17.59
CA GLU A 288 10.48 14.36 -18.12
C GLU A 288 11.08 14.52 -19.53
N ALA A 289 10.44 15.34 -20.39
CA ALA A 289 10.97 15.66 -21.71
C ALA A 289 12.29 16.44 -21.63
N GLU A 290 12.42 17.40 -20.71
CA GLU A 290 13.66 18.14 -20.50
C GLU A 290 14.80 17.22 -19.99
N ILE A 291 14.50 16.32 -19.07
CA ILE A 291 15.48 15.35 -18.55
C ILE A 291 15.98 14.45 -19.68
N LYS A 292 15.08 13.88 -20.48
CA LYS A 292 15.43 13.05 -21.64
C LYS A 292 16.29 13.80 -22.65
N ASN A 293 15.96 15.05 -22.95
CA ASN A 293 16.75 15.88 -23.88
C ASN A 293 18.18 16.12 -23.36
N LYS A 294 18.33 16.46 -22.07
CA LYS A 294 19.65 16.64 -21.45
C LYS A 294 20.49 15.37 -21.46
N GLU A 295 19.86 14.21 -21.22
CA GLU A 295 20.56 12.91 -21.32
C GLU A 295 21.06 12.61 -22.73
N ILE A 296 20.26 12.92 -23.76
CA ILE A 296 20.64 12.77 -25.18
C ILE A 296 21.78 13.72 -25.51
N GLU A 297 21.72 14.98 -25.09
CA GLU A 297 22.78 15.96 -25.31
C GLU A 297 24.10 15.52 -24.66
N ASN A 298 24.06 15.05 -23.42
CA ASN A 298 25.22 14.55 -22.68
C ASN A 298 25.85 13.31 -23.38
N LYS A 299 25.00 12.37 -23.86
CA LYS A 299 25.47 11.22 -24.63
C LYS A 299 26.16 11.66 -25.95
N ASN A 300 25.55 12.62 -26.66
CA ASN A 300 26.12 13.15 -27.90
C ASN A 300 27.43 13.89 -27.66
N GLN A 301 27.54 14.68 -26.58
CA GLN A 301 28.80 15.33 -26.16
C GLN A 301 29.88 14.29 -25.86
N THR A 302 29.54 13.25 -25.10
CA THR A 302 30.50 12.18 -24.77
C THR A 302 30.97 11.45 -26.03
N LEU A 303 30.08 11.19 -26.99
CA LEU A 303 30.41 10.61 -28.27
C LEU A 303 31.29 11.56 -29.13
N SER A 304 30.99 12.87 -29.15
CA SER A 304 31.79 13.86 -29.89
C SER A 304 33.21 14.02 -29.32
N ILE A 305 33.35 14.00 -27.99
CA ILE A 305 34.64 14.02 -27.30
C ILE A 305 35.45 12.75 -27.63
N SER A 306 34.79 11.59 -27.71
CA SER A 306 35.44 10.34 -28.10
C SER A 306 35.88 10.35 -29.55
N HIS A 307 35.16 11.04 -30.45
CA HIS A 307 35.53 11.20 -31.86
C HIS A 307 36.61 12.28 -32.06
N SER A 308 36.59 13.37 -31.28
CA SER A 308 37.61 14.42 -31.40
C SER A 308 38.99 14.00 -30.84
N LYS A 309 39.07 12.97 -30.03
CA LYS A 309 40.33 12.34 -29.57
C LYS A 309 40.87 11.27 -30.53
N LYS A 310 40.11 10.88 -31.56
CA LYS A 310 40.62 10.04 -32.66
C LYS A 310 41.11 10.92 -33.79
N THR A 311 42.24 11.62 -33.60
CA THR A 311 43.15 11.91 -34.68
C THR A 311 43.63 10.56 -35.20
N PHE A 312 43.28 10.21 -36.41
CA PHE A 312 43.84 9.01 -37.06
C PHE A 312 45.34 9.14 -37.06
N PRO A 313 46.11 8.17 -36.57
CA PRO A 313 47.55 8.18 -36.63
C PRO A 313 47.95 8.28 -38.11
N THR A 314 48.88 9.15 -38.41
CA THR A 314 49.54 9.18 -39.72
C THR A 314 50.33 7.87 -39.92
N ARG A 315 50.63 7.52 -41.15
CA ARG A 315 51.24 6.25 -41.53
C ARG A 315 52.57 5.94 -40.81
N ASP A 316 53.15 6.97 -40.17
CA ASP A 316 54.41 6.86 -39.41
C ASP A 316 54.18 6.51 -37.92
N ASP A 317 52.95 6.53 -37.41
CA ASP A 317 52.63 6.15 -36.04
C ASP A 317 52.16 4.69 -35.91
N ALA A 318 52.17 3.91 -36.99
CA ALA A 318 51.65 2.56 -37.06
C ALA A 318 52.46 1.51 -36.25
N ASP A 319 53.71 1.86 -35.87
CA ASP A 319 54.58 0.93 -35.12
C ASP A 319 54.40 0.95 -33.60
N ASN A 320 53.44 1.76 -33.07
CA ASN A 320 53.13 1.84 -31.66
C ASN A 320 51.71 1.43 -31.31
N PHE A 321 51.05 0.61 -32.14
CA PHE A 321 49.81 0.00 -31.77
C PHE A 321 50.02 -1.10 -30.74
N LEU A 322 49.25 -1.03 -29.67
CA LEU A 322 49.11 -2.01 -28.58
C LEU A 322 49.44 -3.43 -29.09
N ASN A 323 50.46 -3.99 -28.51
CA ASN A 323 50.89 -5.35 -28.78
C ASN A 323 49.68 -6.28 -28.50
N ILE A 324 49.50 -7.27 -29.33
CA ILE A 324 48.45 -8.29 -29.18
C ILE A 324 48.53 -8.95 -27.77
N GLU A 325 49.74 -8.95 -27.18
CA GLU A 325 49.99 -9.38 -25.83
C GLU A 325 49.31 -8.53 -24.77
N ASP A 326 49.27 -7.18 -24.92
CA ASP A 326 48.58 -6.27 -23.95
C ASP A 326 47.05 -6.45 -23.96
N ILE A 327 46.48 -6.73 -25.13
CA ILE A 327 45.03 -7.06 -25.28
C ILE A 327 44.76 -8.42 -24.70
N SER A 328 45.66 -9.37 -24.89
CA SER A 328 45.57 -10.73 -24.36
C SER A 328 45.62 -10.72 -22.83
N GLU A 329 46.57 -9.97 -22.22
CA GLU A 329 46.65 -9.79 -20.76
C GLU A 329 45.42 -9.08 -20.17
N PHE A 330 44.88 -8.06 -20.84
CA PHE A 330 43.65 -7.39 -20.39
C PHE A 330 42.45 -8.32 -20.43
N ILE A 331 42.29 -9.12 -21.47
CA ILE A 331 41.21 -10.13 -21.58
C ILE A 331 41.41 -11.22 -20.53
N GLU A 332 42.62 -11.64 -20.28
CA GLU A 332 42.93 -12.66 -19.28
C GLU A 332 42.70 -12.17 -17.84
N SER A 333 43.06 -10.90 -17.55
CA SER A 333 42.79 -10.26 -16.24
C SER A 333 41.29 -10.15 -15.95
N LYS A 334 40.48 -9.85 -16.97
CA LYS A 334 39.01 -9.73 -16.82
C LYS A 334 38.30 -11.10 -16.85
N ARG A 335 38.92 -12.10 -17.45
CA ARG A 335 38.41 -13.48 -17.48
C ARG A 335 38.43 -14.13 -16.10
N ASN A 336 39.32 -13.71 -15.20
CA ASN A 336 39.42 -14.24 -13.84
C ASN A 336 38.47 -13.52 -12.85
N GLU A 337 38.07 -12.26 -13.13
CA GLU A 337 37.11 -11.53 -12.27
C GLU A 337 35.64 -11.95 -12.48
N ILE A 338 35.28 -12.40 -13.69
CA ILE A 338 33.90 -12.76 -14.04
C ILE A 338 33.45 -14.10 -13.43
N PRO A 339 34.27 -15.17 -13.39
CA PRO A 339 33.89 -16.43 -12.74
C PRO A 339 33.61 -16.27 -11.24
N ASP A 340 34.48 -15.56 -10.50
CA ASP A 340 34.34 -15.35 -9.06
C ASP A 340 33.05 -14.58 -8.69
N TYR A 341 32.65 -13.61 -9.52
CA TYR A 341 31.41 -12.88 -9.30
C TYR A 341 30.16 -13.76 -9.55
N ILE A 342 30.20 -14.62 -10.57
CA ILE A 342 29.11 -15.54 -10.89
C ILE A 342 29.04 -16.70 -9.89
N GLU A 343 30.20 -17.22 -9.47
CA GLU A 343 30.29 -18.31 -8.51
C GLU A 343 29.84 -17.86 -7.12
N ASN A 344 30.25 -16.69 -6.65
CA ASN A 344 29.79 -16.09 -5.39
C ASN A 344 28.27 -15.84 -5.40
N LYS A 345 27.69 -15.39 -6.52
CA LYS A 345 26.24 -15.23 -6.64
C LYS A 345 25.49 -16.55 -6.71
N ALA A 346 26.07 -17.55 -7.37
CA ALA A 346 25.49 -18.88 -7.45
C ALA A 346 25.54 -19.59 -6.09
N ASP A 347 26.59 -19.43 -5.31
CA ASP A 347 26.71 -20.00 -3.98
C ASP A 347 25.79 -19.31 -2.97
N HIS A 348 25.63 -17.98 -3.05
CA HIS A 348 24.64 -17.26 -2.25
C HIS A 348 23.20 -17.67 -2.55
N ILE A 349 22.91 -17.99 -3.82
CA ILE A 349 21.59 -18.54 -4.22
C ILE A 349 21.44 -19.99 -3.73
N LYS A 350 22.49 -20.81 -3.77
CA LYS A 350 22.45 -22.19 -3.27
C LYS A 350 22.30 -22.26 -1.75
N GLU A 351 22.97 -21.39 -0.99
CA GLU A 351 22.78 -21.28 0.47
C GLU A 351 21.32 -20.95 0.79
N ASN A 352 20.75 -19.91 0.16
CA ASN A 352 19.35 -19.54 0.37
C ASN A 352 18.34 -20.61 -0.08
N ILE A 353 18.68 -21.47 -1.06
CA ILE A 353 17.82 -22.58 -1.49
C ILE A 353 17.95 -23.77 -0.53
N ASN A 354 19.11 -24.02 0.04
CA ASN A 354 19.32 -25.16 0.95
C ASN A 354 18.60 -24.94 2.30
N ASP A 355 18.51 -23.73 2.78
CA ASP A 355 17.79 -23.39 4.03
C ASP A 355 16.26 -23.31 3.86
N LEU A 356 15.78 -23.16 2.61
CA LEU A 356 14.36 -23.07 2.29
C LEU A 356 13.52 -24.29 2.71
N PRO A 357 13.99 -25.55 2.53
CA PRO A 357 13.25 -26.73 2.99
C PRO A 357 13.06 -26.76 4.50
N GLU A 358 14.09 -26.48 5.29
CA GLU A 358 14.03 -26.47 6.76
C GLU A 358 13.11 -25.34 7.28
N TYR A 359 13.17 -24.16 6.66
CA TYR A 359 12.26 -23.04 6.97
C TYR A 359 10.81 -23.40 6.66
N LEU A 360 10.53 -24.04 5.52
CA LEU A 360 9.18 -24.47 5.13
C LEU A 360 8.66 -25.62 5.99
N GLU A 361 9.53 -26.55 6.38
CA GLU A 361 9.18 -27.69 7.23
C GLU A 361 8.82 -27.22 8.65
N ASN A 362 9.63 -26.34 9.25
CA ASN A 362 9.36 -25.70 10.53
C ASN A 362 8.06 -24.88 10.53
N LYS A 363 7.78 -24.14 9.44
CA LYS A 363 6.52 -23.41 9.30
C LYS A 363 5.31 -24.33 9.12
N THR A 364 5.48 -25.43 8.38
CA THR A 364 4.41 -26.41 8.12
C THR A 364 4.04 -27.16 9.39
N ASP A 365 5.01 -27.52 10.21
CA ASP A 365 4.78 -28.22 11.48
C ASP A 365 4.15 -27.29 12.53
N ASN A 366 4.53 -26.02 12.59
CA ASN A 366 3.84 -25.03 13.40
C ASN A 366 2.37 -24.85 12.98
N ILE A 367 2.09 -24.82 11.69
CA ILE A 367 0.71 -24.73 11.16
C ILE A 367 -0.08 -25.99 11.50
N LYS A 368 0.50 -27.19 11.32
CA LYS A 368 -0.16 -28.47 11.66
C LYS A 368 -0.50 -28.57 13.14
N ASN A 369 0.41 -28.17 14.02
CA ASN A 369 0.19 -28.18 15.46
C ASN A 369 -0.96 -27.23 15.85
N ASN A 370 -0.97 -26.01 15.32
CA ASN A 370 -2.05 -25.05 15.58
C ASN A 370 -3.42 -25.50 15.03
N ILE A 371 -3.46 -26.23 13.92
CA ILE A 371 -4.69 -26.79 13.35
C ILE A 371 -5.19 -27.96 14.20
N ASN A 372 -4.30 -28.80 14.72
CA ASN A 372 -4.67 -29.94 15.54
C ASN A 372 -5.26 -29.54 16.91
N ASP A 373 -4.82 -28.42 17.48
CA ASP A 373 -5.31 -27.93 18.78
C ASP A 373 -6.65 -27.14 18.65
N LEU A 374 -7.02 -26.72 17.44
CA LEU A 374 -8.23 -25.97 17.16
C LEU A 374 -9.53 -26.67 17.55
N PRO A 375 -9.73 -28.00 17.33
CA PRO A 375 -10.94 -28.71 17.74
C PRO A 375 -11.13 -28.73 19.26
N GLU A 376 -10.07 -28.97 20.02
CA GLU A 376 -10.11 -29.04 21.50
C GLU A 376 -10.42 -27.67 22.11
N TYR A 377 -9.84 -26.62 21.57
CA TYR A 377 -10.16 -25.24 21.92
C TYR A 377 -11.62 -24.87 21.64
N LEU A 378 -12.16 -25.24 20.44
CA LEU A 378 -13.55 -24.97 20.09
C LEU A 378 -14.54 -25.73 20.95
N GLU A 379 -14.25 -26.96 21.38
CA GLU A 379 -15.07 -27.73 22.31
C GLU A 379 -15.05 -27.10 23.72
N SER A 380 -13.90 -26.69 24.23
CA SER A 380 -13.81 -26.01 25.55
C SER A 380 -14.61 -24.70 25.58
N LYS A 381 -14.57 -23.93 24.49
CA LYS A 381 -15.35 -22.68 24.37
C LYS A 381 -16.85 -22.91 24.24
N LYS A 382 -17.25 -24.01 23.63
CA LYS A 382 -18.65 -24.42 23.52
C LYS A 382 -19.26 -24.79 24.90
N GLU A 383 -18.47 -25.41 25.76
CA GLU A 383 -18.85 -25.68 27.12
C GLU A 383 -18.96 -24.40 27.96
N GLU A 384 -18.01 -23.50 27.88
CA GLU A 384 -17.97 -22.20 28.57
C GLU A 384 -19.19 -21.33 28.17
N ILE A 385 -19.58 -21.32 26.89
CA ILE A 385 -20.79 -20.66 26.42
C ILE A 385 -22.05 -21.32 26.93
N LYS A 386 -22.10 -22.65 26.99
CA LYS A 386 -23.21 -23.40 27.58
C LYS A 386 -23.44 -23.09 29.05
N ASP A 387 -22.37 -23.00 29.81
CA ASP A 387 -22.42 -22.70 31.24
C ASP A 387 -22.85 -21.25 31.48
N SER A 388 -22.39 -20.30 30.72
CA SER A 388 -22.82 -18.90 30.80
C SER A 388 -24.31 -18.71 30.41
N LEU A 389 -24.81 -19.46 29.43
CA LEU A 389 -26.24 -19.46 29.08
C LEU A 389 -27.10 -20.11 30.16
N ASN A 390 -26.62 -21.18 30.82
CA ASN A 390 -27.30 -21.83 31.93
C ASN A 390 -27.34 -20.96 33.19
N MET A 391 -26.29 -20.22 33.50
CA MET A 391 -26.27 -19.27 34.63
C MET A 391 -27.24 -18.11 34.41
N ASN A 392 -27.39 -17.60 33.19
CA ASN A 392 -28.35 -16.55 32.88
C ASN A 392 -29.81 -17.05 32.92
N SER A 393 -30.05 -18.32 32.64
CA SER A 393 -31.38 -18.92 32.75
C SER A 393 -31.84 -19.16 34.23
N ARG A 394 -30.88 -19.42 35.15
CA ARG A 394 -31.15 -19.55 36.59
C ARG A 394 -31.39 -18.21 37.27
N LYS A 395 -30.77 -17.09 36.82
CA LYS A 395 -31.03 -15.74 37.34
C LYS A 395 -32.39 -15.14 36.91
N LYS A 396 -33.07 -15.71 35.90
CA LYS A 396 -34.40 -15.26 35.46
C LYS A 396 -35.57 -16.02 36.13
N ARG A 397 -35.30 -16.99 37.04
CA ARG A 397 -36.31 -17.80 37.74
C ARG A 397 -36.27 -17.65 39.27
N GLY A 398 -35.55 -16.63 39.78
CA GLY A 398 -35.51 -16.27 41.21
C GLY A 398 -36.12 -14.86 41.47
#